data_0cc500d3b1c11f83b50aa7f46f001cb1
#
_entry.id   0cc500d3b1c11f83b50aa7f46f001cb1
#
_cell.length_a   1.000
_cell.length_b   1.000
_cell.length_c   1.000
_cell.angle_alpha   90.00
_cell.angle_beta   90.00
_cell.angle_gamma   90.00
#
_symmetry.space_group_name_H-M   'P 1'
#
loop_
_entity.id
_entity.type
_entity.pdbx_description
1 polymer ?
#
loop_
_entity_poly.entity_id
_entity_poly.type
_entity_poly.pdbx_seq_one_letter_code
_entity_poly.pdbx_strand_id
1 'polypeptide(L)'
;MQLSTPKQVQTQETKQKIYKAASSILKKKGYAYLTVSNICAVAGVSNGTFFYHFKTKDELLVYYNYQKFAEFREKNNFSEAVAGKAFDERILLFYYYWSDYMLDVGLDFCCNYYNTKNTSIDTRRWHQRQPAYVWGYPDSCLQEAAEQGLLKPDYPPDHYGEVVVTIMKGIAFDWC
;
A
#
# COMPACT_ATOMS: atom_id res chain seq x y z
N MET A 1 25.63 4.58 -4.07
CA MET A 1 24.98 3.90 -2.93
C MET A 1 25.28 4.72 -1.67
N GLN A 2 24.34 5.58 -1.23
CA GLN A 2 24.57 6.41 -0.03
C GLN A 2 24.41 5.53 1.22
N LEU A 3 25.45 5.46 2.05
CA LEU A 3 25.41 4.77 3.35
C LEU A 3 24.43 5.49 4.28
N SER A 4 23.43 4.77 4.79
CA SER A 4 22.46 5.30 5.75
C SER A 4 23.18 5.69 7.06
N THR A 5 22.87 6.87 7.60
CA THR A 5 23.45 7.30 8.87
C THR A 5 22.91 6.44 10.03
N PRO A 6 23.63 6.29 11.15
CA PRO A 6 23.14 5.53 12.32
C PRO A 6 21.76 5.98 12.81
N LYS A 7 21.48 7.28 12.74
CA LYS A 7 20.17 7.85 13.09
C LYS A 7 19.06 7.41 12.12
N GLN A 8 19.36 7.31 10.83
CA GLN A 8 18.40 6.82 9.83
C GLN A 8 18.11 5.33 10.04
N VAL A 9 19.11 4.53 10.35
CA VAL A 9 18.97 3.10 10.66
C VAL A 9 18.07 2.93 11.88
N GLN A 10 18.33 3.62 12.99
CA GLN A 10 17.53 3.55 14.22
C GLN A 10 16.08 4.00 13.99
N THR A 11 15.87 5.01 13.15
CA THR A 11 14.53 5.48 12.74
C THR A 11 13.76 4.38 12.01
N GLN A 12 14.39 3.70 11.07
CA GLN A 12 13.78 2.60 10.33
C GLN A 12 13.49 1.38 11.22
N GLU A 13 14.40 1.02 12.10
CA GLU A 13 14.20 -0.07 13.07
C GLU A 13 13.00 0.18 13.98
N THR A 14 12.85 1.41 14.48
CA THR A 14 11.70 1.78 15.31
C THR A 14 10.39 1.73 14.52
N LYS A 15 10.40 2.23 13.29
CA LYS A 15 9.24 2.15 12.38
C LYS A 15 8.83 0.70 12.11
N GLN A 16 9.81 -0.19 11.92
CA GLN A 16 9.59 -1.62 11.75
C GLN A 16 9.05 -2.31 13.03
N LYS A 17 9.49 -1.90 14.23
CA LYS A 17 8.91 -2.42 15.49
C LYS A 17 7.43 -2.07 15.60
N ILE A 18 7.05 -0.82 15.29
CA ILE A 18 5.65 -0.37 15.30
C ILE A 18 4.82 -1.16 14.29
N TYR A 19 5.33 -1.34 13.07
CA TYR A 19 4.69 -2.14 12.02
C TYR A 19 4.47 -3.60 12.45
N LYS A 20 5.49 -4.26 12.99
CA LYS A 20 5.39 -5.65 13.46
C LYS A 20 4.38 -5.79 14.61
N ALA A 21 4.33 -4.81 15.51
CA ALA A 21 3.34 -4.77 16.58
C ALA A 21 1.91 -4.66 16.04
N ALA A 22 1.67 -3.75 15.09
CA ALA A 22 0.38 -3.61 14.42
C ALA A 22 -0.02 -4.91 13.69
N SER A 23 0.91 -5.51 12.95
CA SER A 23 0.70 -6.79 12.26
C SER A 23 0.30 -7.92 13.22
N SER A 24 0.98 -8.01 14.38
CA SER A 24 0.67 -9.00 15.40
C SER A 24 -0.72 -8.79 16.02
N ILE A 25 -1.10 -7.54 16.28
CA ILE A 25 -2.42 -7.20 16.83
C ILE A 25 -3.52 -7.55 15.83
N LEU A 26 -3.39 -7.10 14.57
CA LEU A 26 -4.37 -7.40 13.52
C LEU A 26 -4.58 -8.90 13.34
N LYS A 27 -3.49 -9.66 13.26
CA LYS A 27 -3.55 -11.11 13.07
C LYS A 27 -4.19 -11.86 14.25
N LYS A 28 -3.93 -11.42 15.49
CA LYS A 28 -4.35 -12.17 16.69
C LYS A 28 -5.68 -11.71 17.27
N LYS A 29 -6.01 -10.42 17.12
CA LYS A 29 -7.12 -9.78 17.86
C LYS A 29 -8.06 -8.98 16.98
N GLY A 30 -7.72 -8.77 15.69
CA GLY A 30 -8.52 -7.98 14.76
C GLY A 30 -8.35 -6.46 14.93
N TYR A 31 -9.04 -5.72 14.06
CA TYR A 31 -8.91 -4.26 13.97
C TYR A 31 -9.38 -3.51 15.22
N ALA A 32 -10.39 -4.00 15.90
CA ALA A 32 -10.93 -3.36 17.12
C ALA A 32 -9.85 -3.16 18.21
N TYR A 33 -8.85 -4.03 18.26
CA TYR A 33 -7.74 -3.94 19.19
C TYR A 33 -6.57 -3.09 18.69
N LEU A 34 -6.62 -2.59 17.47
CA LEU A 34 -5.57 -1.76 16.88
C LEU A 34 -5.70 -0.31 17.35
N THR A 35 -5.30 -0.06 18.60
CA THR A 35 -5.22 1.27 19.20
C THR A 35 -3.76 1.71 19.34
N VAL A 36 -3.50 3.03 19.38
CA VAL A 36 -2.13 3.56 19.58
C VAL A 36 -1.53 3.01 20.89
N SER A 37 -2.31 2.96 21.94
CA SER A 37 -1.87 2.42 23.24
C SER A 37 -1.44 0.96 23.15
N ASN A 38 -2.25 0.10 22.52
CA ASN A 38 -1.92 -1.32 22.35
C ASN A 38 -0.71 -1.53 21.44
N ILE A 39 -0.61 -0.74 20.37
CA ILE A 39 0.54 -0.79 19.46
C ILE A 39 1.82 -0.41 20.21
N CYS A 40 1.81 0.68 20.97
CA CYS A 40 2.95 1.13 21.77
C CYS A 40 3.37 0.10 22.81
N ALA A 41 2.40 -0.50 23.51
CA ALA A 41 2.65 -1.54 24.50
C ALA A 41 3.33 -2.77 23.88
N VAL A 42 2.85 -3.24 22.72
CA VAL A 42 3.42 -4.40 22.03
C VAL A 42 4.76 -4.07 21.38
N ALA A 43 4.94 -2.86 20.83
CA ALA A 43 6.18 -2.42 20.21
C ALA A 43 7.30 -2.06 21.21
N GLY A 44 6.94 -1.87 22.51
CA GLY A 44 7.88 -1.39 23.51
C GLY A 44 8.34 0.04 23.28
N VAL A 45 7.44 0.92 22.80
CA VAL A 45 7.73 2.34 22.51
C VAL A 45 6.76 3.26 23.25
N SER A 46 7.16 4.52 23.46
CA SER A 46 6.26 5.53 24.01
C SER A 46 5.26 6.05 22.97
N ASN A 47 4.15 6.64 23.41
CA ASN A 47 3.21 7.35 22.52
C ASN A 47 3.93 8.48 21.75
N GLY A 48 4.83 9.21 22.41
CA GLY A 48 5.63 10.26 21.74
C GLY A 48 6.48 9.69 20.59
N THR A 49 7.08 8.50 20.80
CA THR A 49 7.83 7.80 19.74
C THR A 49 6.91 7.37 18.60
N PHE A 50 5.72 6.87 18.91
CA PHE A 50 4.73 6.53 17.89
C PHE A 50 4.39 7.76 17.02
N PHE A 51 3.99 8.88 17.65
CA PHE A 51 3.58 10.11 16.95
C PHE A 51 4.75 10.82 16.24
N TYR A 52 5.98 10.53 16.60
CA TYR A 52 7.14 10.94 15.81
C TYR A 52 7.18 10.25 14.44
N HIS A 53 6.84 8.95 14.38
CA HIS A 53 6.87 8.14 13.15
C HIS A 53 5.59 8.18 12.34
N PHE A 54 4.44 8.24 13.00
CA PHE A 54 3.11 8.23 12.39
C PHE A 54 2.23 9.26 13.08
N LYS A 55 1.77 10.27 12.33
CA LYS A 55 0.95 11.36 12.89
C LYS A 55 -0.42 10.89 13.36
N THR A 56 -0.93 9.81 12.74
CA THR A 56 -2.21 9.20 13.07
C THR A 56 -2.11 7.67 12.99
N LYS A 57 -3.08 6.98 13.55
CA LYS A 57 -3.25 5.53 13.34
C LYS A 57 -3.49 5.21 11.87
N ASP A 58 -4.21 6.08 11.16
CA ASP A 58 -4.54 5.89 9.75
C ASP A 58 -3.29 5.97 8.86
N GLU A 59 -2.34 6.85 9.19
CA GLU A 59 -1.04 6.89 8.51
C GLU A 59 -0.26 5.58 8.71
N LEU A 60 -0.30 4.99 9.90
CA LEU A 60 0.26 3.65 10.13
C LEU A 60 -0.46 2.59 9.29
N LEU A 61 -1.79 2.65 9.16
CA LEU A 61 -2.54 1.70 8.33
C LEU A 61 -2.15 1.77 6.85
N VAL A 62 -1.95 2.98 6.33
CA VAL A 62 -1.44 3.18 4.96
C VAL A 62 -0.07 2.53 4.82
N TYR A 63 0.84 2.80 5.74
CA TYR A 63 2.17 2.17 5.75
C TYR A 63 2.09 0.64 5.88
N TYR A 64 1.21 0.14 6.75
CA TYR A 64 0.96 -1.29 6.94
C TYR A 64 0.50 -1.95 5.65
N ASN A 65 -0.50 -1.37 4.99
CA ASN A 65 -1.04 -1.90 3.73
C ASN A 65 0.05 -2.03 2.66
N TYR A 66 0.92 -1.03 2.53
CA TYR A 66 2.03 -1.08 1.58
C TYR A 66 3.03 -2.19 1.86
N GLN A 67 3.44 -2.31 3.11
CA GLN A 67 4.40 -3.34 3.51
C GLN A 67 3.81 -4.74 3.29
N LYS A 68 2.55 -4.94 3.66
CA LYS A 68 1.85 -6.21 3.47
C LYS A 68 1.67 -6.58 2.00
N PHE A 69 1.32 -5.64 1.16
CA PHE A 69 1.21 -5.91 -0.27
C PHE A 69 2.57 -6.20 -0.91
N ALA A 70 3.63 -5.53 -0.48
CA ALA A 70 4.99 -5.83 -0.94
C ALA A 70 5.41 -7.24 -0.54
N GLU A 71 5.21 -7.63 0.75
CA GLU A 71 5.46 -8.99 1.25
C GLU A 71 4.64 -10.04 0.48
N PHE A 72 3.36 -9.73 0.19
CA PHE A 72 2.48 -10.63 -0.57
C PHE A 72 2.99 -10.87 -1.99
N ARG A 73 3.38 -9.79 -2.69
CA ARG A 73 3.91 -9.88 -4.06
C ARG A 73 5.22 -10.67 -4.12
N GLU A 74 6.11 -10.44 -3.16
CA GLU A 74 7.37 -11.17 -3.07
C GLU A 74 7.13 -12.67 -2.83
N LYS A 75 6.30 -13.00 -1.85
CA LYS A 75 5.93 -14.38 -1.51
C LYS A 75 5.28 -15.13 -2.69
N ASN A 76 4.51 -14.44 -3.52
CA ASN A 76 3.78 -15.03 -4.64
C ASN A 76 4.48 -14.82 -6.00
N ASN A 77 5.79 -14.51 -6.01
CA ASN A 77 6.64 -14.42 -7.21
C ASN A 77 6.11 -13.47 -8.29
N PHE A 78 5.53 -12.33 -7.89
CA PHE A 78 4.94 -11.35 -8.81
C PHE A 78 5.92 -10.91 -9.92
N SER A 79 7.18 -10.65 -9.58
CA SER A 79 8.18 -10.21 -10.54
C SER A 79 8.44 -11.23 -11.66
N GLU A 80 8.39 -12.52 -11.32
CA GLU A 80 8.52 -13.61 -12.30
C GLU A 80 7.26 -13.74 -13.17
N ALA A 81 6.08 -13.60 -12.54
CA ALA A 81 4.80 -13.70 -13.23
C ALA A 81 4.61 -12.64 -14.32
N VAL A 82 5.19 -11.45 -14.16
CA VAL A 82 5.07 -10.33 -15.12
C VAL A 82 6.22 -10.27 -16.13
N ALA A 83 7.28 -11.05 -15.95
CA ALA A 83 8.45 -11.03 -16.81
C ALA A 83 8.11 -11.37 -18.26
N GLY A 84 8.56 -10.54 -19.20
CA GLY A 84 8.36 -10.75 -20.63
C GLY A 84 6.93 -10.57 -21.15
N LYS A 85 6.00 -10.12 -20.31
CA LYS A 85 4.60 -9.89 -20.71
C LYS A 85 4.38 -8.50 -21.29
N ALA A 86 3.34 -8.35 -22.13
CA ALA A 86 2.89 -7.08 -22.65
C ALA A 86 2.35 -6.19 -21.50
N PHE A 87 2.32 -4.87 -21.72
CA PHE A 87 1.97 -3.91 -20.65
C PHE A 87 0.56 -4.12 -20.07
N ASP A 88 -0.40 -4.43 -20.91
CA ASP A 88 -1.80 -4.70 -20.55
C ASP A 88 -1.92 -6.00 -19.72
N GLU A 89 -1.24 -7.07 -20.10
CA GLU A 89 -1.16 -8.30 -19.32
C GLU A 89 -0.51 -8.06 -17.95
N ARG A 90 0.55 -7.23 -17.89
CA ARG A 90 1.23 -6.88 -16.64
C ARG A 90 0.31 -6.09 -15.70
N ILE A 91 -0.45 -5.15 -16.24
CA ILE A 91 -1.45 -4.37 -15.48
C ILE A 91 -2.55 -5.30 -14.96
N LEU A 92 -3.09 -6.17 -15.82
CA LEU A 92 -4.12 -7.13 -15.43
C LEU A 92 -3.64 -8.06 -14.30
N LEU A 93 -2.44 -8.61 -14.43
CA LEU A 93 -1.83 -9.45 -13.39
C LEU A 93 -1.64 -8.69 -12.07
N PHE A 94 -1.21 -7.43 -12.13
CA PHE A 94 -1.09 -6.60 -10.94
C PHE A 94 -2.42 -6.52 -10.17
N TYR A 95 -3.55 -6.35 -10.87
CA TYR A 95 -4.86 -6.28 -10.25
C TYR A 95 -5.36 -7.62 -9.73
N TYR A 96 -5.03 -8.73 -10.38
CA TYR A 96 -5.28 -10.06 -9.81
C TYR A 96 -4.51 -10.25 -8.50
N TYR A 97 -3.22 -9.94 -8.47
CA TYR A 97 -2.42 -10.01 -7.23
C TYR A 97 -2.95 -9.08 -6.14
N TRP A 98 -3.43 -7.90 -6.51
CA TRP A 98 -4.05 -6.98 -5.56
C TRP A 98 -5.36 -7.53 -5.01
N SER A 99 -6.21 -8.12 -5.83
CA SER A 99 -7.46 -8.76 -5.40
C SER A 99 -7.20 -9.95 -4.47
N ASP A 100 -6.26 -10.81 -4.82
CA ASP A 100 -5.86 -11.94 -3.97
C ASP A 100 -5.27 -11.46 -2.63
N TYR A 101 -4.50 -10.37 -2.66
CA TYR A 101 -4.00 -9.75 -1.44
C TYR A 101 -5.13 -9.22 -0.56
N MET A 102 -6.17 -8.61 -1.12
CA MET A 102 -7.32 -8.15 -0.34
C MET A 102 -8.04 -9.30 0.35
N LEU A 103 -8.17 -10.44 -0.32
CA LEU A 103 -8.71 -11.67 0.27
C LEU A 103 -7.80 -12.21 1.39
N ASP A 104 -6.48 -12.21 1.20
CA ASP A 104 -5.50 -12.67 2.19
C ASP A 104 -5.47 -11.78 3.45
N VAL A 105 -5.52 -10.45 3.28
CA VAL A 105 -5.51 -9.52 4.42
C VAL A 105 -6.83 -9.46 5.17
N GLY A 106 -7.91 -9.83 4.50
CA GLY A 106 -9.24 -10.06 5.07
C GLY A 106 -10.15 -8.83 5.13
N LEU A 107 -11.46 -9.11 5.14
CA LEU A 107 -12.52 -8.11 5.08
C LEU A 107 -12.47 -7.12 6.27
N ASP A 108 -12.21 -7.60 7.49
CA ASP A 108 -12.12 -6.73 8.68
C ASP A 108 -11.07 -5.60 8.50
N PHE A 109 -9.90 -5.93 7.96
CA PHE A 109 -8.90 -4.92 7.64
C PHE A 109 -9.37 -4.01 6.49
N CYS A 110 -9.86 -4.57 5.39
CA CYS A 110 -10.26 -3.81 4.21
C CYS A 110 -11.36 -2.80 4.51
N CYS A 111 -12.43 -3.19 5.21
CA CYS A 111 -13.53 -2.29 5.60
C CYS A 111 -13.07 -1.13 6.48
N ASN A 112 -12.11 -1.37 7.34
CA ASN A 112 -11.54 -0.30 8.18
C ASN A 112 -10.52 0.56 7.45
N TYR A 113 -9.79 -0.01 6.49
CA TYR A 113 -8.82 0.70 5.66
C TYR A 113 -9.52 1.58 4.63
N TYR A 114 -10.47 1.06 3.85
CA TYR A 114 -11.23 1.79 2.82
C TYR A 114 -12.42 2.58 3.39
N ASN A 115 -12.39 2.92 4.64
CA ASN A 115 -13.44 3.71 5.29
C ASN A 115 -13.32 5.19 4.89
N THR A 116 -14.47 5.84 4.61
CA THR A 116 -14.54 7.28 4.28
C THR A 116 -14.03 8.20 5.40
N LYS A 117 -13.95 7.71 6.63
CA LYS A 117 -13.38 8.41 7.78
C LYS A 117 -11.84 8.34 7.80
N ASN A 118 -11.23 7.48 7.02
CA ASN A 118 -9.76 7.39 6.90
C ASN A 118 -9.24 8.50 6.00
N THR A 119 -8.92 9.64 6.60
CA THR A 119 -8.44 10.84 5.90
C THR A 119 -6.99 10.71 5.38
N SER A 120 -6.26 9.70 5.82
CA SER A 120 -4.90 9.41 5.34
C SER A 120 -4.88 8.73 3.97
N ILE A 121 -6.01 8.16 3.55
CA ILE A 121 -6.22 7.68 2.18
C ILE A 121 -6.76 8.85 1.35
N ASP A 122 -5.88 9.73 0.90
CA ASP A 122 -6.28 10.78 -0.04
C ASP A 122 -6.53 10.18 -1.43
N THR A 123 -7.80 9.95 -1.72
CA THR A 123 -8.24 9.34 -2.96
C THR A 123 -8.11 10.25 -4.19
N ARG A 124 -7.93 11.57 -4.00
CA ARG A 124 -7.93 12.57 -5.07
C ARG A 124 -6.55 12.86 -5.65
N ARG A 125 -5.47 12.53 -4.91
CA ARG A 125 -4.09 12.82 -5.30
C ARG A 125 -3.19 11.60 -5.05
N TRP A 126 -3.74 10.44 -5.24
CA TRP A 126 -3.09 9.18 -4.94
C TRP A 126 -1.73 9.03 -5.64
N HIS A 127 -1.68 9.38 -6.92
CA HIS A 127 -0.47 9.33 -7.74
C HIS A 127 0.59 10.38 -7.34
N GLN A 128 0.19 11.50 -6.74
CA GLN A 128 1.12 12.60 -6.42
C GLN A 128 1.83 12.47 -5.06
N ARG A 129 1.28 11.72 -4.11
CA ARG A 129 1.75 11.68 -2.72
C ARG A 129 2.49 10.42 -2.32
N GLN A 130 2.43 9.38 -3.11
CA GLN A 130 3.02 8.09 -2.76
C GLN A 130 3.89 7.61 -3.91
N PRO A 131 5.20 7.86 -3.86
CA PRO A 131 6.10 7.30 -4.86
C PRO A 131 6.10 5.78 -4.72
N ALA A 132 5.70 5.09 -5.77
CA ALA A 132 6.16 3.77 -6.17
C ALA A 132 5.58 2.51 -5.50
N TYR A 133 4.83 2.52 -4.38
CA TYR A 133 4.72 1.25 -3.67
C TYR A 133 3.54 0.35 -4.06
N VAL A 134 2.33 0.85 -4.24
CA VAL A 134 1.21 0.00 -4.64
C VAL A 134 0.81 0.26 -6.09
N TRP A 135 0.62 1.52 -6.47
CA TRP A 135 0.11 1.91 -7.79
C TRP A 135 1.19 2.32 -8.77
N GLY A 136 2.41 2.55 -8.33
CA GLY A 136 3.52 2.94 -9.19
C GLY A 136 3.89 1.88 -10.25
N TYR A 137 3.52 0.61 -10.03
CA TYR A 137 3.76 -0.42 -11.03
C TYR A 137 2.83 -0.29 -12.24
N PRO A 138 1.49 -0.20 -12.10
CA PRO A 138 0.60 0.11 -13.22
C PRO A 138 0.96 1.42 -13.93
N ASP A 139 1.30 2.49 -13.17
CA ASP A 139 1.70 3.77 -13.75
C ASP A 139 2.98 3.63 -14.60
N SER A 140 3.97 2.86 -14.14
CA SER A 140 5.18 2.58 -14.93
C SER A 140 4.88 1.80 -16.21
N CYS A 141 3.94 0.85 -16.16
CA CYS A 141 3.50 0.12 -17.36
C CYS A 141 2.79 1.03 -18.36
N LEU A 142 1.95 1.95 -17.89
CA LEU A 142 1.26 2.93 -18.73
C LEU A 142 2.24 3.94 -19.35
N GLN A 143 3.23 4.39 -18.58
CA GLN A 143 4.26 5.28 -19.09
C GLN A 143 5.08 4.61 -20.21
N GLU A 144 5.51 3.37 -19.99
CA GLU A 144 6.21 2.56 -20.99
C GLU A 144 5.37 2.36 -22.26
N ALA A 145 4.07 2.08 -22.09
CA ALA A 145 3.13 1.94 -23.20
C ALA A 145 2.95 3.25 -24.00
N ALA A 146 2.92 4.40 -23.32
CA ALA A 146 2.84 5.70 -23.96
C ALA A 146 4.10 6.00 -24.78
N GLU A 147 5.29 5.72 -24.24
CA GLU A 147 6.57 5.89 -24.92
C GLU A 147 6.69 5.01 -26.19
N GLN A 148 6.04 3.84 -26.17
CA GLN A 148 5.95 2.93 -27.32
C GLN A 148 4.81 3.28 -28.30
N GLY A 149 4.02 4.33 -28.03
CA GLY A 149 2.89 4.74 -28.88
C GLY A 149 1.70 3.77 -28.86
N LEU A 150 1.58 2.94 -27.81
CA LEU A 150 0.53 1.94 -27.67
C LEU A 150 -0.77 2.50 -27.03
N LEU A 151 -0.69 3.66 -26.37
CA LEU A 151 -1.85 4.35 -25.82
C LEU A 151 -2.46 5.32 -26.84
N LYS A 152 -3.79 5.51 -26.77
CA LYS A 152 -4.47 6.54 -27.57
C LYS A 152 -3.95 7.92 -27.16
N PRO A 153 -3.64 8.82 -28.13
CA PRO A 153 -3.03 10.11 -27.85
C PRO A 153 -3.96 11.12 -27.16
N ASP A 154 -5.26 10.82 -27.07
CA ASP A 154 -6.27 11.75 -26.57
C ASP A 154 -6.14 12.04 -25.04
N TYR A 155 -5.45 11.17 -24.31
CA TYR A 155 -5.28 11.28 -22.86
C TYR A 155 -3.85 11.02 -22.42
N PRO A 156 -3.34 11.75 -21.43
CA PRO A 156 -2.04 11.45 -20.83
C PRO A 156 -2.06 10.12 -20.07
N PRO A 157 -0.91 9.45 -19.89
CA PRO A 157 -0.81 8.17 -19.15
C PRO A 157 -1.44 8.21 -17.75
N ASP A 158 -1.26 9.31 -17.02
CA ASP A 158 -1.81 9.52 -15.67
C ASP A 158 -3.35 9.41 -15.64
N HIS A 159 -4.02 9.85 -16.71
CA HIS A 159 -5.48 9.73 -16.80
C HIS A 159 -5.95 8.28 -16.78
N TYR A 160 -5.27 7.40 -17.50
CA TYR A 160 -5.60 5.97 -17.50
C TYR A 160 -5.36 5.36 -16.11
N GLY A 161 -4.26 5.73 -15.44
CA GLY A 161 -3.96 5.32 -14.07
C GLY A 161 -5.06 5.75 -13.08
N GLU A 162 -5.51 7.01 -13.15
CA GLU A 162 -6.59 7.54 -12.31
C GLU A 162 -7.91 6.79 -12.50
N VAL A 163 -8.29 6.50 -13.74
CA VAL A 163 -9.53 5.76 -14.06
C VAL A 163 -9.45 4.36 -13.44
N VAL A 164 -8.36 3.63 -13.65
CA VAL A 164 -8.23 2.26 -13.16
C VAL A 164 -8.20 2.23 -11.63
N VAL A 165 -7.44 3.12 -10.98
CA VAL A 165 -7.42 3.22 -9.51
C VAL A 165 -8.80 3.56 -8.95
N THR A 166 -9.56 4.42 -9.63
CA THR A 166 -10.93 4.77 -9.21
C THR A 166 -11.86 3.57 -9.27
N ILE A 167 -11.79 2.78 -10.34
CA ILE A 167 -12.59 1.55 -10.48
C ILE A 167 -12.23 0.56 -9.36
N MET A 168 -10.94 0.34 -9.11
CA MET A 168 -10.49 -0.61 -8.08
C MET A 168 -10.92 -0.19 -6.67
N LYS A 169 -10.87 1.11 -6.37
CA LYS A 169 -11.41 1.62 -5.10
C LYS A 169 -12.91 1.43 -5.00
N GLY A 170 -13.65 1.70 -6.08
CA GLY A 170 -15.10 1.45 -6.12
C GLY A 170 -15.43 0.00 -5.78
N ILE A 171 -14.73 -0.95 -6.38
CA ILE A 171 -14.86 -2.39 -6.09
C ILE A 171 -14.54 -2.68 -4.61
N ALA A 172 -13.45 -2.12 -4.08
CA ALA A 172 -13.06 -2.32 -2.69
C ALA A 172 -14.12 -1.78 -1.70
N PHE A 173 -14.67 -0.59 -1.99
CA PHE A 173 -15.73 0.00 -1.17
C PHE A 173 -17.03 -0.80 -1.22
N ASP A 174 -17.42 -1.30 -2.40
CA ASP A 174 -18.64 -2.10 -2.58
C ASP A 174 -18.53 -3.47 -1.87
N TRP A 175 -17.33 -4.03 -1.86
CA TRP A 175 -17.05 -5.28 -1.15
C TRP A 175 -17.08 -5.14 0.37
N CYS A 176 -16.76 -3.95 0.92
CA CYS A 176 -16.75 -3.66 2.36
C CYS A 176 -18.10 -3.23 2.90
#